data_42ba8d014610963f43b6170985348a4d
#
_entry.id   42ba8d014610963f43b6170985348a4d
#
_cell.length_a   1.000
_cell.length_b   1.000
_cell.length_c   1.000
_cell.angle_alpha   90.00
_cell.angle_beta   90.00
_cell.angle_gamma   90.00
#
_symmetry.space_group_name_H-M   'P 1'
#
loop_
_entity.id
_entity.type
_entity.pdbx_description
1 polymer ?
#
loop_
_entity_poly.entity_id
_entity_poly.type
_entity_poly.pdbx_seq_one_letter_code
_entity_poly.pdbx_strand_id
1 'polypeptide(L)'
;MIVDWYCLKERERGKIGGPNKIIQVDESKFGRRKYNRGRRIDGHWVLGLIENNSEDFRLIICPDNIRDAATLIPIIKKHVQEGSEIRTDAWRAYSTLNQNGYTHNVVNHSDPDNHILARDGIHTQRIEANWRPAKDWFRQRRLPGYRFPDALVEYQWRRECKKMNLDPFEQLICAIVANYKFK
;
A
#
# COMPACT_ATOMS: atom_id res chain seq x y z
N MET A 1 9.46 -16.86 -8.19
CA MET A 1 8.61 -17.97 -7.71
C MET A 1 7.53 -17.53 -6.73
N ILE A 2 7.81 -17.22 -5.43
CA ILE A 2 6.76 -16.67 -4.53
C ILE A 2 6.20 -15.34 -5.04
N VAL A 3 7.06 -14.46 -5.51
CA VAL A 3 6.69 -13.19 -6.10
C VAL A 3 5.75 -13.41 -7.27
N ASP A 4 6.08 -14.29 -8.19
CA ASP A 4 5.26 -14.57 -9.38
C ASP A 4 3.91 -15.16 -8.99
N TRP A 5 3.90 -16.13 -8.07
CA TRP A 5 2.68 -16.73 -7.56
C TRP A 5 1.78 -15.71 -6.86
N TYR A 6 2.34 -14.86 -6.00
CA TYR A 6 1.58 -13.83 -5.30
C TYR A 6 1.06 -12.76 -6.27
N CYS A 7 1.88 -12.35 -7.26
CA CYS A 7 1.44 -11.42 -8.29
C CYS A 7 0.27 -11.95 -9.13
N LEU A 8 0.24 -13.26 -9.39
CA LEU A 8 -0.90 -13.90 -10.05
C LEU A 8 -2.15 -13.83 -9.16
N LYS A 9 -2.02 -14.19 -7.88
CA LYS A 9 -3.11 -14.09 -6.89
C LYS A 9 -3.64 -12.66 -6.74
N GLU A 10 -2.77 -11.66 -6.70
CA GLU A 10 -3.15 -10.26 -6.64
C GLU A 10 -3.96 -9.83 -7.89
N ARG A 11 -3.64 -10.35 -9.07
CA ARG A 11 -4.42 -10.09 -10.30
C ARG A 11 -5.82 -10.70 -10.23
N GLU A 12 -5.94 -11.89 -9.63
CA GLU A 12 -7.21 -12.59 -9.42
C GLU A 12 -8.09 -11.92 -8.37
N ARG A 13 -7.51 -11.23 -7.37
CA ARG A 13 -8.24 -10.54 -6.28
C ARG A 13 -9.13 -9.39 -6.76
N GLY A 14 -8.86 -8.83 -7.93
CA GLY A 14 -9.59 -7.68 -8.43
C GLY A 14 -9.29 -6.38 -7.68
N LYS A 15 -10.14 -5.39 -7.85
CA LYS A 15 -10.03 -4.06 -7.20
C LYS A 15 -10.60 -4.10 -5.79
N ILE A 16 -10.05 -3.23 -4.91
CA ILE A 16 -10.64 -2.98 -3.57
C ILE A 16 -11.69 -1.89 -3.65
N GLY A 17 -12.61 -1.85 -2.68
CA GLY A 17 -13.62 -0.82 -2.59
C GLY A 17 -14.89 -1.13 -3.34
N GLY A 18 -15.53 -0.10 -3.87
CA GLY A 18 -16.83 -0.10 -4.52
C GLY A 18 -17.80 0.87 -3.82
N PRO A 19 -19.07 0.92 -4.24
CA PRO A 19 -20.09 1.78 -3.63
C PRO A 19 -20.19 1.56 -2.12
N ASN A 20 -20.25 2.65 -1.36
CA ASN A 20 -20.32 2.65 0.12
C ASN A 20 -19.08 2.05 0.82
N LYS A 21 -17.96 1.89 0.10
CA LYS A 21 -16.69 1.47 0.68
C LYS A 21 -15.73 2.65 0.78
N ILE A 22 -14.99 2.69 1.88
CA ILE A 22 -14.01 3.75 2.17
C ILE A 22 -12.62 3.18 2.01
N ILE A 23 -11.81 3.84 1.19
CA ILE A 23 -10.40 3.51 0.95
C ILE A 23 -9.55 4.65 1.47
N GLN A 24 -8.65 4.35 2.39
CA GLN A 24 -7.62 5.31 2.80
C GLN A 24 -6.40 5.14 1.91
N VAL A 25 -5.87 6.26 1.44
CA VAL A 25 -4.75 6.33 0.51
C VAL A 25 -3.71 7.29 1.06
N ASP A 26 -2.46 6.87 1.06
CA ASP A 26 -1.32 7.68 1.49
C ASP A 26 -0.05 7.16 0.81
N GLU A 27 0.99 8.00 0.70
CA GLU A 27 2.27 7.58 0.19
C GLU A 27 3.38 7.71 1.23
N SER A 28 4.32 6.77 1.18
CA SER A 28 5.45 6.78 2.09
C SER A 28 6.76 6.42 1.41
N LYS A 29 7.84 7.10 1.80
CA LYS A 29 9.18 6.82 1.29
C LYS A 29 9.88 5.78 2.13
N PHE A 30 10.31 4.69 1.50
CA PHE A 30 11.12 3.64 2.10
C PHE A 30 12.60 3.87 1.79
N GLY A 31 13.49 3.48 2.71
CA GLY A 31 14.94 3.59 2.51
C GLY A 31 15.52 5.00 2.77
N ARG A 32 14.78 5.90 3.43
CA ARG A 32 15.30 7.22 3.82
C ARG A 32 16.32 7.06 4.96
N ARG A 33 17.46 7.79 4.84
CA ARG A 33 18.45 7.88 5.92
C ARG A 33 17.83 8.52 7.18
N LYS A 34 18.12 7.93 8.35
CA LYS A 34 17.78 8.55 9.62
C LYS A 34 18.79 9.70 9.88
N TYR A 35 18.28 10.88 10.20
CA TYR A 35 19.08 12.07 10.52
C TYR A 35 20.06 12.54 9.42
N ASN A 36 19.83 12.20 8.16
CA ASN A 36 20.73 12.53 7.03
C ASN A 36 22.17 12.04 7.19
N ARG A 37 22.45 11.08 8.08
CA ARG A 37 23.77 10.50 8.32
C ARG A 37 23.96 9.20 7.54
N GLY A 38 25.22 8.90 7.15
CA GLY A 38 25.60 7.71 6.41
C GLY A 38 25.44 7.84 4.89
N ARG A 39 25.65 6.73 4.14
CA ARG A 39 25.57 6.69 2.68
C ARG A 39 24.18 7.13 2.19
N ARG A 40 24.13 7.96 1.14
CA ARG A 40 22.88 8.35 0.49
C ARG A 40 22.20 7.11 -0.09
N ILE A 41 20.96 6.89 0.31
CA ILE A 41 20.10 5.83 -0.23
C ILE A 41 18.95 6.54 -0.92
N ASP A 42 18.81 6.31 -2.21
CA ASP A 42 17.64 6.73 -2.95
C ASP A 42 16.52 5.76 -2.59
N GLY A 43 15.64 6.20 -1.69
CA GLY A 43 14.52 5.37 -1.25
C GLY A 43 13.45 5.27 -2.32
N HIS A 44 12.49 4.37 -2.11
CA HIS A 44 11.37 4.14 -3.02
C HIS A 44 10.09 4.78 -2.46
N TRP A 45 9.36 5.52 -3.31
CA TRP A 45 8.01 5.94 -3.00
C TRP A 45 7.06 4.75 -3.19
N VAL A 46 6.23 4.54 -2.20
CA VAL A 46 5.23 3.47 -2.17
C VAL A 46 3.88 4.09 -1.85
N LEU A 47 2.91 3.85 -2.72
CA LEU A 47 1.50 4.16 -2.48
C LEU A 47 0.89 3.02 -1.67
N GLY A 48 0.23 3.34 -0.58
CA GLY A 48 -0.54 2.44 0.24
C GLY A 48 -2.03 2.66 0.04
N LEU A 49 -2.77 1.57 -0.04
CA LEU A 49 -4.22 1.56 -0.13
C LEU A 49 -4.75 0.61 0.95
N ILE A 50 -5.73 1.04 1.74
CA ILE A 50 -6.40 0.16 2.70
C ILE A 50 -7.90 0.41 2.72
N GLU A 51 -8.69 -0.63 2.60
CA GLU A 51 -10.14 -0.55 2.76
C GLU A 51 -10.50 -0.48 4.26
N ASN A 52 -11.36 0.47 4.64
CA ASN A 52 -11.89 0.57 5.98
C ASN A 52 -12.67 -0.71 6.34
N ASN A 53 -12.59 -1.09 7.60
CA ASN A 53 -13.24 -2.30 8.12
C ASN A 53 -12.81 -3.62 7.45
N SER A 54 -11.69 -3.60 6.73
CA SER A 54 -11.08 -4.75 6.07
C SER A 54 -9.58 -4.78 6.36
N GLU A 55 -8.95 -5.94 6.21
CA GLU A 55 -7.49 -6.08 6.25
C GLU A 55 -6.88 -6.07 4.83
N ASP A 56 -7.66 -5.69 3.80
CA ASP A 56 -7.13 -5.57 2.45
C ASP A 56 -6.24 -4.32 2.36
N PHE A 57 -4.95 -4.57 2.50
CA PHE A 57 -3.89 -3.57 2.47
C PHE A 57 -2.98 -3.83 1.29
N ARG A 58 -2.82 -2.86 0.43
CA ARG A 58 -2.00 -2.96 -0.78
C ARG A 58 -0.91 -1.92 -0.78
N LEU A 59 0.28 -2.34 -1.18
CA LEU A 59 1.47 -1.50 -1.32
C LEU A 59 1.97 -1.56 -2.76
N ILE A 60 2.02 -0.42 -3.42
CA ILE A 60 2.41 -0.29 -4.83
C ILE A 60 3.61 0.65 -4.94
N ILE A 61 4.68 0.20 -5.57
CA ILE A 61 5.83 1.05 -5.86
C ILE A 61 5.42 2.07 -6.91
N CYS A 62 5.70 3.34 -6.64
CA CYS A 62 5.51 4.40 -7.63
C CYS A 62 6.55 4.26 -8.74
N PRO A 63 6.13 4.13 -10.01
CA PRO A 63 7.03 4.09 -11.16
C PRO A 63 7.98 5.28 -11.17
N ASP A 64 9.22 5.06 -11.60
CA ASP A 64 10.27 6.06 -11.69
C ASP A 64 10.52 6.86 -10.39
N ASN A 65 10.01 6.32 -9.28
CA ASN A 65 10.07 6.96 -7.96
C ASN A 65 9.37 8.34 -7.92
N ILE A 66 8.33 8.52 -8.74
CA ILE A 66 7.52 9.73 -8.89
C ILE A 66 6.19 9.55 -8.15
N ARG A 67 5.71 10.63 -7.49
CA ARG A 67 4.43 10.62 -6.74
C ARG A 67 3.53 11.81 -7.12
N ASP A 68 3.54 12.19 -8.37
CA ASP A 68 2.63 13.23 -8.89
C ASP A 68 1.24 12.67 -9.26
N ALA A 69 0.33 13.53 -9.64
CA ALA A 69 -1.02 13.14 -10.03
C ALA A 69 -1.01 12.19 -11.26
N ALA A 70 -0.09 12.43 -12.22
CA ALA A 70 0.02 11.61 -13.42
C ALA A 70 0.43 10.16 -13.10
N THR A 71 1.14 9.95 -11.99
CA THR A 71 1.55 8.62 -11.50
C THR A 71 0.50 7.99 -10.58
N LEU A 72 0.01 8.77 -9.59
CA LEU A 72 -0.83 8.21 -8.53
C LEU A 72 -2.25 7.91 -8.98
N ILE A 73 -2.87 8.77 -9.79
CA ILE A 73 -4.25 8.56 -10.23
C ILE A 73 -4.42 7.28 -11.06
N PRO A 74 -3.57 6.97 -12.06
CA PRO A 74 -3.64 5.68 -12.76
C PRO A 74 -3.47 4.47 -11.86
N ILE A 75 -2.58 4.53 -10.85
CA ILE A 75 -2.41 3.44 -9.89
C ILE A 75 -3.70 3.25 -9.08
N ILE A 76 -4.29 4.33 -8.58
CA ILE A 76 -5.56 4.27 -7.83
C ILE A 76 -6.65 3.65 -8.72
N LYS A 77 -6.82 4.13 -9.95
CA LYS A 77 -7.81 3.58 -10.90
C LYS A 77 -7.61 2.11 -11.21
N LYS A 78 -6.38 1.64 -11.22
CA LYS A 78 -6.06 0.22 -11.44
C LYS A 78 -6.47 -0.66 -10.27
N HIS A 79 -6.33 -0.16 -9.02
CA HIS A 79 -6.47 -0.96 -7.81
C HIS A 79 -7.75 -0.71 -7.02
N VAL A 80 -8.40 0.44 -7.21
CA VAL A 80 -9.62 0.85 -6.49
C VAL A 80 -10.80 0.87 -7.45
N GLN A 81 -11.92 0.30 -7.00
CA GLN A 81 -13.16 0.29 -7.77
C GLN A 81 -13.81 1.68 -7.78
N GLU A 82 -14.31 2.10 -8.93
CA GLU A 82 -15.08 3.34 -9.07
C GLU A 82 -16.32 3.32 -8.17
N GLY A 83 -16.74 4.50 -7.72
CA GLY A 83 -17.81 4.66 -6.72
C GLY A 83 -17.35 4.53 -5.28
N SER A 84 -16.06 4.25 -5.03
CA SER A 84 -15.50 4.26 -3.66
C SER A 84 -15.38 5.69 -3.11
N GLU A 85 -15.50 5.82 -1.80
CA GLU A 85 -15.02 7.00 -1.08
C GLU A 85 -13.51 6.86 -0.85
N ILE A 86 -12.71 7.83 -1.31
CA ILE A 86 -11.27 7.87 -1.09
C ILE A 86 -10.94 8.97 -0.08
N ARG A 87 -10.19 8.61 0.95
CA ARG A 87 -9.67 9.52 1.98
C ARG A 87 -8.17 9.66 1.84
N THR A 88 -7.68 10.89 1.70
CA THR A 88 -6.26 11.21 1.60
C THR A 88 -5.90 12.37 2.52
N ASP A 89 -4.62 12.67 2.64
CA ASP A 89 -4.18 13.98 3.12
C ASP A 89 -4.46 15.09 2.08
N ALA A 90 -4.09 16.33 2.42
CA ALA A 90 -4.28 17.50 1.55
C ALA A 90 -3.24 17.58 0.40
N TRP A 91 -2.58 16.47 0.02
CA TRP A 91 -1.60 16.49 -1.07
C TRP A 91 -2.25 16.78 -2.43
N ARG A 92 -1.72 17.78 -3.13
CA ARG A 92 -2.27 18.30 -4.40
C ARG A 92 -2.43 17.24 -5.51
N ALA A 93 -1.65 16.16 -5.46
CA ALA A 93 -1.72 15.08 -6.46
C ALA A 93 -3.08 14.36 -6.48
N TYR A 94 -3.86 14.46 -5.41
CA TYR A 94 -5.17 13.82 -5.29
C TYR A 94 -6.35 14.71 -5.71
N SER A 95 -6.12 15.97 -6.06
CA SER A 95 -7.18 16.97 -6.32
C SER A 95 -8.18 16.61 -7.42
N THR A 96 -7.82 15.71 -8.33
CA THR A 96 -8.67 15.29 -9.46
C THR A 96 -9.43 13.98 -9.22
N LEU A 97 -9.36 13.38 -8.02
CA LEU A 97 -10.04 12.11 -7.75
C LEU A 97 -11.54 12.16 -7.96
N ASN A 98 -12.21 13.28 -7.60
CA ASN A 98 -13.64 13.47 -7.86
C ASN A 98 -13.99 13.41 -9.36
N GLN A 99 -13.09 13.86 -10.23
CA GLN A 99 -13.27 13.82 -11.68
C GLN A 99 -13.02 12.42 -12.26
N ASN A 100 -12.50 11.49 -11.45
CA ASN A 100 -12.13 10.15 -11.85
C ASN A 100 -13.06 9.06 -11.29
N GLY A 101 -14.30 9.42 -10.92
CA GLY A 101 -15.34 8.48 -10.50
C GLY A 101 -15.27 8.08 -9.02
N TYR A 102 -14.61 8.86 -8.18
CA TYR A 102 -14.51 8.65 -6.73
C TYR A 102 -15.15 9.79 -5.95
N THR A 103 -15.64 9.50 -4.75
CA THR A 103 -15.93 10.54 -3.75
C THR A 103 -14.66 10.81 -2.97
N HIS A 104 -14.08 12.02 -3.10
CA HIS A 104 -12.80 12.33 -2.46
C HIS A 104 -12.98 13.20 -1.23
N ASN A 105 -12.56 12.72 -0.08
CA ASN A 105 -12.55 13.41 1.19
C ASN A 105 -11.11 13.65 1.66
N VAL A 106 -10.79 14.91 1.96
CA VAL A 106 -9.45 15.35 2.37
C VAL A 106 -9.38 15.48 3.87
N VAL A 107 -8.38 14.88 4.49
CA VAL A 107 -8.05 15.05 5.91
C VAL A 107 -7.00 16.13 6.06
N ASN A 108 -7.35 17.23 6.73
CA ASN A 108 -6.41 18.31 7.01
C ASN A 108 -5.77 18.14 8.38
N HIS A 109 -4.55 17.59 8.43
CA HIS A 109 -3.79 17.41 9.68
C HIS A 109 -3.30 18.72 10.31
N SER A 110 -3.38 19.83 9.60
CA SER A 110 -2.94 21.14 10.09
C SER A 110 -4.04 21.90 10.84
N ASP A 111 -5.26 21.39 10.85
CA ASP A 111 -6.39 21.98 11.57
C ASP A 111 -6.36 21.54 13.03
N PRO A 112 -6.20 22.47 14.01
CA PRO A 112 -6.17 22.15 15.43
C PRO A 112 -7.44 21.43 15.93
N ASP A 113 -8.58 21.69 15.32
CA ASP A 113 -9.87 21.06 15.66
C ASP A 113 -10.03 19.66 15.06
N ASN A 114 -9.15 19.28 14.13
CA ASN A 114 -9.14 17.96 13.44
C ASN A 114 -8.08 16.99 13.95
N HIS A 115 -7.37 17.32 15.03
CA HIS A 115 -6.22 16.54 15.50
C HIS A 115 -6.55 15.12 16.00
N ILE A 116 -7.77 14.79 16.37
CA ILE A 116 -8.08 13.51 17.01
C ILE A 116 -9.30 12.79 16.40
N LEU A 117 -10.30 13.52 15.99
CA LEU A 117 -11.47 13.01 15.25
C LEU A 117 -11.99 14.17 14.41
N ALA A 118 -11.87 14.08 13.10
CA ALA A 118 -12.68 14.96 12.27
C ALA A 118 -14.12 14.84 12.76
N ARG A 119 -14.80 15.97 12.98
CA ARG A 119 -16.20 15.99 13.46
C ARG A 119 -17.12 15.05 12.67
N ASP A 120 -16.70 14.70 11.46
CA ASP A 120 -17.42 13.82 10.51
C ASP A 120 -16.83 12.40 10.43
N GLY A 121 -15.92 11.97 11.32
CA GLY A 121 -15.32 10.63 11.31
C GLY A 121 -14.37 10.37 10.12
N ILE A 122 -13.95 11.42 9.41
CA ILE A 122 -13.03 11.32 8.27
C ILE A 122 -11.59 11.32 8.78
N HIS A 123 -10.87 10.22 8.64
CA HIS A 123 -9.48 10.08 9.09
C HIS A 123 -8.66 9.16 8.17
N THR A 124 -7.32 9.29 8.22
CA THR A 124 -6.32 8.45 7.52
C THR A 124 -5.48 7.62 8.49
N GLN A 125 -5.83 7.57 9.75
CA GLN A 125 -5.05 6.92 10.81
C GLN A 125 -4.77 5.45 10.54
N ARG A 126 -5.67 4.75 9.84
CA ARG A 126 -5.51 3.33 9.55
C ARG A 126 -4.37 3.08 8.56
N ILE A 127 -4.28 3.87 7.49
CA ILE A 127 -3.16 3.75 6.54
C ILE A 127 -1.84 4.16 7.20
N GLU A 128 -1.84 5.24 7.97
CA GLU A 128 -0.67 5.74 8.68
C GLU A 128 -0.12 4.71 9.69
N ALA A 129 -0.99 4.06 10.46
CA ALA A 129 -0.62 3.02 11.41
C ALA A 129 0.07 1.82 10.75
N ASN A 130 -0.18 1.56 9.47
CA ASN A 130 0.43 0.46 8.73
C ASN A 130 1.84 0.75 8.22
N TRP A 131 2.26 2.02 8.15
CA TRP A 131 3.60 2.38 7.69
C TRP A 131 4.71 1.96 8.65
N ARG A 132 4.49 2.11 9.95
CA ARG A 132 5.52 1.78 10.95
C ARG A 132 5.89 0.30 10.92
N PRO A 133 4.95 -0.66 11.03
CA PRO A 133 5.25 -2.09 10.91
C PRO A 133 5.94 -2.45 9.59
N ALA A 134 5.48 -1.88 8.47
CA ALA A 134 6.10 -2.12 7.17
C ALA A 134 7.56 -1.64 7.16
N LYS A 135 7.82 -0.39 7.54
CA LYS A 135 9.18 0.18 7.56
C LYS A 135 10.11 -0.56 8.53
N ASP A 136 9.61 -1.02 9.67
CA ASP A 136 10.40 -1.78 10.65
C ASP A 136 10.80 -3.13 10.06
N TRP A 137 9.90 -3.81 9.38
CA TRP A 137 10.18 -5.08 8.69
C TRP A 137 11.32 -4.93 7.66
N PHE A 138 11.29 -3.86 6.83
CA PHE A 138 12.35 -3.58 5.85
C PHE A 138 13.68 -3.19 6.52
N ARG A 139 13.65 -2.40 7.60
CA ARG A 139 14.86 -1.99 8.32
C ARG A 139 15.63 -3.18 8.91
N GLN A 140 14.93 -4.15 9.45
CA GLN A 140 15.54 -5.35 10.03
C GLN A 140 16.29 -6.20 9.01
N ARG A 141 15.87 -6.18 7.74
CA ARG A 141 16.42 -7.04 6.68
C ARG A 141 17.61 -6.46 5.92
N ARG A 142 17.85 -5.16 6.00
CA ARG A 142 18.97 -4.46 5.34
C ARG A 142 19.14 -4.86 3.86
N LEU A 143 18.05 -4.96 3.11
CA LEU A 143 18.05 -5.45 1.73
C LEU A 143 18.71 -4.45 0.78
N PRO A 144 19.44 -4.94 -0.23
CA PRO A 144 19.88 -4.11 -1.35
C PRO A 144 18.70 -3.50 -2.08
N GLY A 145 18.87 -2.27 -2.61
CA GLY A 145 17.78 -1.53 -3.26
C GLY A 145 17.09 -2.26 -4.40
N TYR A 146 17.85 -3.03 -5.20
CA TYR A 146 17.29 -3.81 -6.32
C TYR A 146 16.34 -4.93 -5.87
N ARG A 147 16.44 -5.39 -4.61
CA ARG A 147 15.55 -6.41 -4.04
C ARG A 147 14.31 -5.83 -3.37
N PHE A 148 14.17 -4.52 -3.36
CA PHE A 148 13.05 -3.87 -2.72
C PHE A 148 11.68 -4.29 -3.30
N PRO A 149 11.49 -4.39 -4.64
CA PRO A 149 10.22 -4.83 -5.21
C PRO A 149 9.80 -6.23 -4.74
N ASP A 150 10.70 -7.19 -4.79
CA ASP A 150 10.43 -8.56 -4.36
C ASP A 150 10.12 -8.64 -2.87
N ALA A 151 10.86 -7.87 -2.08
CA ALA A 151 10.66 -7.81 -0.64
C ALA A 151 9.31 -7.14 -0.27
N LEU A 152 8.83 -6.18 -1.08
CA LEU A 152 7.52 -5.58 -0.88
C LEU A 152 6.41 -6.60 -1.11
N VAL A 153 6.54 -7.42 -2.14
CA VAL A 153 5.63 -8.55 -2.40
C VAL A 153 5.70 -9.57 -1.26
N GLU A 154 6.90 -9.95 -0.82
CA GLU A 154 7.07 -10.87 0.31
C GLU A 154 6.40 -10.32 1.60
N TYR A 155 6.55 -9.04 1.89
CA TYR A 155 5.91 -8.41 3.04
C TYR A 155 4.38 -8.53 2.99
N GLN A 156 3.78 -8.21 1.85
CA GLN A 156 2.33 -8.30 1.65
C GLN A 156 1.84 -9.75 1.76
N TRP A 157 2.54 -10.68 1.14
CA TRP A 157 2.22 -12.11 1.23
C TRP A 157 2.27 -12.65 2.66
N ARG A 158 3.33 -12.32 3.44
CA ARG A 158 3.43 -12.72 4.84
C ARG A 158 2.31 -12.12 5.70
N ARG A 159 1.95 -10.87 5.42
CA ARG A 159 0.81 -10.21 6.09
C ARG A 159 -0.49 -10.94 5.79
N GLU A 160 -0.70 -11.38 4.57
CA GLU A 160 -1.88 -12.13 4.16
C GLU A 160 -1.93 -13.51 4.81
N CYS A 161 -0.82 -14.24 4.83
CA CYS A 161 -0.72 -15.50 5.58
C CYS A 161 -1.13 -15.30 7.05
N LYS A 162 -0.58 -14.27 7.71
CA LYS A 162 -0.94 -13.94 9.09
C LYS A 162 -2.45 -13.64 9.26
N LYS A 163 -3.03 -12.88 8.34
CA LYS A 163 -4.47 -12.56 8.33
C LYS A 163 -5.34 -13.81 8.24
N MET A 164 -4.92 -14.75 7.43
CA MET A 164 -5.63 -16.01 7.18
C MET A 164 -5.27 -17.11 8.20
N ASN A 165 -4.41 -16.81 9.17
CA ASN A 165 -3.85 -17.78 10.12
C ASN A 165 -3.18 -18.98 9.44
N LEU A 166 -2.44 -18.70 8.35
CA LEU A 166 -1.69 -19.70 7.57
C LEU A 166 -0.21 -19.64 7.91
N ASP A 167 0.44 -20.80 7.93
CA ASP A 167 1.90 -20.88 8.06
C ASP A 167 2.57 -20.45 6.75
N PRO A 168 3.43 -19.41 6.75
CA PRO A 168 4.11 -18.97 5.54
C PRO A 168 5.02 -20.04 4.93
N PHE A 169 5.59 -20.96 5.73
CA PHE A 169 6.42 -22.03 5.20
C PHE A 169 5.59 -23.05 4.42
N GLU A 170 4.45 -23.47 4.96
CA GLU A 170 3.52 -24.37 4.26
C GLU A 170 3.03 -23.72 2.96
N GLN A 171 2.66 -22.42 2.99
CA GLN A 171 2.24 -21.69 1.80
C GLN A 171 3.37 -21.58 0.76
N LEU A 172 4.63 -21.48 1.18
CA LEU A 172 5.77 -21.53 0.28
C LEU A 172 5.87 -22.90 -0.41
N ILE A 173 5.73 -23.99 0.34
CA ILE A 173 5.76 -25.33 -0.21
C ILE A 173 4.61 -25.53 -1.22
N CYS A 174 3.40 -25.12 -0.88
CA CYS A 174 2.25 -25.14 -1.80
C CYS A 174 2.54 -24.38 -3.10
N ALA A 175 3.13 -23.18 -3.01
CA ALA A 175 3.50 -22.39 -4.17
C ALA A 175 4.58 -23.08 -5.03
N ILE A 176 5.54 -23.75 -4.40
CA ILE A 176 6.57 -24.54 -5.10
C ILE A 176 5.89 -25.68 -5.86
N VAL A 177 5.07 -26.48 -5.21
CA VAL A 177 4.38 -27.62 -5.82
C VAL A 177 3.47 -27.17 -6.98
N ALA A 178 2.75 -26.06 -6.82
CA ALA A 178 1.89 -25.52 -7.87
C ALA A 178 2.63 -25.05 -9.12
N ASN A 179 3.88 -24.58 -8.97
CA ASN A 179 4.65 -24.01 -10.08
C ASN A 179 5.67 -24.99 -10.70
N TYR A 180 6.10 -25.99 -9.94
CA TYR A 180 6.98 -27.05 -10.46
C TYR A 180 6.14 -28.27 -10.82
N LYS A 181 5.84 -28.42 -12.11
CA LYS A 181 5.41 -29.73 -12.62
C LYS A 181 6.63 -30.62 -12.60
N PHE A 182 6.72 -31.49 -11.62
CA PHE A 182 7.69 -32.57 -11.66
C PHE A 182 7.43 -33.39 -12.93
N LYS A 183 8.40 -33.39 -13.86
CA LYS A 183 8.40 -34.29 -14.99
C LYS A 183 8.81 -35.67 -14.54
#